data_7ea2adb941d94365a0cb84d17bb28112
#
_entry.id   7ea2adb941d94365a0cb84d17bb28112
#
_cell.length_a   1.000
_cell.length_b   1.000
_cell.length_c   1.000
_cell.angle_alpha   90.00
_cell.angle_beta   90.00
_cell.angle_gamma   90.00
#
_symmetry.space_group_name_H-M   'P 1'
#
loop_
_entity.id
_entity.type
_entity.pdbx_description
1 polymer ?
#
loop_
_entity_poly.entity_id
_entity_poly.type
_entity_poly.pdbx_seq_one_letter_code
_entity_poly.pdbx_strand_id
1 'polypeptide(L)' 'MQNARQERLLREARQSLAEASEAAMGMLPYDCIEIDVRNAIDLLGEITGDTVQDEIINEIFSRFCIGK' A
#
# COMPACT_ATOMS: atom_id res chain seq x y z
N MET A 1 -25.24 4.26 5.95
CA MET A 1 -24.30 4.69 5.23
C MET A 1 -22.97 4.16 5.45
N GLN A 2 -22.13 4.39 4.60
CA GLN A 2 -20.84 3.76 4.58
C GLN A 2 -19.76 4.59 5.23
N ASN A 3 -20.12 5.69 5.83
CA ASN A 3 -19.10 6.61 6.33
C ASN A 3 -18.16 6.00 7.37
N ALA A 4 -18.72 5.28 8.33
CA ALA A 4 -17.90 4.69 9.37
C ALA A 4 -16.96 3.64 8.79
N ARG A 5 -17.45 2.86 7.84
CA ARG A 5 -16.64 1.85 7.22
C ARG A 5 -15.53 2.48 6.38
N GLN A 6 -15.86 3.55 5.64
CA GLN A 6 -14.87 4.20 4.82
C GLN A 6 -13.82 4.88 5.68
N GLU A 7 -14.22 5.46 6.80
CA GLU A 7 -13.26 6.05 7.71
C GLU A 7 -12.30 5.01 8.25
N ARG A 8 -12.82 3.83 8.60
CA ARG A 8 -11.98 2.78 9.11
C ARG A 8 -10.99 2.32 8.04
N LEU A 9 -11.44 2.16 6.81
CA LEU A 9 -10.58 1.72 5.73
C LEU A 9 -9.49 2.75 5.44
N LEU A 10 -9.84 4.03 5.49
CA LEU A 10 -8.85 5.07 5.28
C LEU A 10 -7.82 5.08 6.40
N ARG A 11 -8.27 4.86 7.63
CA ARG A 11 -7.35 4.83 8.76
C ARG A 11 -6.39 3.66 8.65
N GLU A 12 -6.91 2.50 8.23
CA GLU A 12 -6.08 1.33 8.08
C GLU A 12 -5.09 1.50 6.92
N ALA A 13 -5.54 2.12 5.82
CA ALA A 13 -4.65 2.36 4.69
C ALA A 13 -3.54 3.32 5.11
N ARG A 14 -3.88 4.36 5.88
CA ARG A 14 -2.89 5.30 6.36
C ARG A 14 -1.88 4.61 7.26
N GLN A 15 -2.34 3.70 8.10
CA GLN A 15 -1.45 2.96 8.99
C GLN A 15 -0.49 2.09 8.18
N SER A 16 -0.98 1.43 7.14
CA SER A 16 -0.12 0.61 6.30
C SER A 16 0.93 1.46 5.59
N LEU A 17 0.55 2.63 5.12
CA LEU A 17 1.50 3.50 4.44
C LEU A 17 2.52 4.05 5.44
N ALA A 18 2.10 4.33 6.67
CA ALA A 18 3.03 4.80 7.68
C ALA A 18 4.05 3.71 7.99
N GLU A 19 3.61 2.47 8.05
CA GLU A 19 4.52 1.37 8.30
C GLU A 19 5.50 1.19 7.14
N ALA A 20 5.01 1.38 5.91
CA ALA A 20 5.89 1.30 4.75
C ALA A 20 6.95 2.41 4.80
N SER A 21 6.53 3.60 5.23
CA SER A 21 7.45 4.71 5.33
C SER A 21 8.53 4.43 6.38
N GLU A 22 8.13 3.90 7.51
CA GLU A 22 9.09 3.57 8.56
C GLU A 22 10.04 2.48 8.12
N ALA A 23 9.52 1.49 7.38
CA ALA A 23 10.35 0.42 6.88
C ALA A 23 11.40 0.97 5.91
N ALA A 24 10.98 1.89 5.06
CA ALA A 24 11.90 2.48 4.10
C ALA A 24 12.98 3.28 4.80
N MET A 25 12.61 4.04 5.83
CA MET A 25 13.56 4.83 6.57
C MET A 25 14.52 3.94 7.37
N GLY A 26 14.06 2.78 7.79
CA GLY A 26 14.90 1.85 8.50
C GLY A 26 15.69 0.96 7.57
N MET A 27 15.57 1.17 6.28
CA MET A 27 16.30 0.41 5.27
C MET A 27 15.99 -1.09 5.34
N LEU A 28 14.72 -1.40 5.66
CA LEU A 28 14.31 -2.79 5.68
C LEU A 28 14.18 -3.31 4.25
N PRO A 29 14.16 -4.61 4.08
CA PRO A 29 14.08 -5.19 2.74
C PRO A 29 12.85 -4.69 2.00
N TYR A 30 13.03 -4.56 0.69
CA TYR A 30 11.99 -4.12 -0.20
C TYR A 30 10.70 -4.93 -0.03
N ASP A 31 10.81 -6.22 0.24
CA ASP A 31 9.63 -7.07 0.38
C ASP A 31 8.72 -6.60 1.52
N CYS A 32 9.32 -6.08 2.59
CA CYS A 32 8.52 -5.61 3.72
C CYS A 32 7.75 -4.36 3.34
N ILE A 33 8.38 -3.49 2.55
CA ILE A 33 7.73 -2.27 2.11
C ILE A 33 6.60 -2.59 1.15
N GLU A 34 6.83 -3.53 0.26
CA GLU A 34 5.84 -3.90 -0.74
C GLU A 34 4.57 -4.42 -0.10
N ILE A 35 4.69 -5.24 0.94
CA ILE A 35 3.52 -5.79 1.60
C ILE A 35 2.63 -4.69 2.14
N ASP A 36 3.22 -3.71 2.80
CA ASP A 36 2.43 -2.64 3.40
C ASP A 36 1.78 -1.76 2.33
N VAL A 37 2.48 -1.51 1.24
CA VAL A 37 1.92 -0.69 0.17
C VAL A 37 0.77 -1.44 -0.51
N ARG A 38 0.92 -2.75 -0.73
CA ARG A 38 -0.16 -3.53 -1.32
C ARG A 38 -1.38 -3.54 -0.43
N ASN A 39 -1.17 -3.64 0.89
CA ASN A 39 -2.29 -3.59 1.81
C ASN A 39 -3.03 -2.27 1.71
N ALA A 40 -2.29 -1.17 1.61
CA ALA A 40 -2.92 0.13 1.48
C ALA A 40 -3.72 0.24 0.18
N ILE A 41 -3.17 -0.28 -0.91
CA ILE A 41 -3.86 -0.24 -2.18
C ILE A 41 -5.15 -1.05 -2.11
N ASP A 42 -5.11 -2.23 -1.50
CA ASP A 42 -6.29 -3.06 -1.38
C ASP A 42 -7.35 -2.38 -0.51
N LEU A 43 -6.94 -1.75 0.57
CA LEU A 43 -7.87 -1.07 1.45
C LEU A 43 -8.54 0.10 0.74
N LEU A 44 -7.76 0.86 0.00
CA LEU A 44 -8.33 1.99 -0.74
C LEU A 44 -9.23 1.50 -1.85
N GLY A 45 -8.89 0.35 -2.45
CA GLY A 45 -9.74 -0.24 -3.48
C GLY A 45 -11.09 -0.64 -2.95
N GLU A 46 -11.18 -1.04 -1.67
CA GLU A 46 -12.46 -1.38 -1.09
C GLU A 46 -13.36 -0.15 -1.00
N ILE A 47 -12.77 1.03 -0.87
CA ILE A 47 -13.55 2.25 -0.80
C ILE A 47 -14.05 2.65 -2.17
N THR A 48 -13.19 2.56 -3.18
CA THR A 48 -13.55 3.01 -4.53
C THR A 48 -14.23 1.94 -5.35
N GLY A 49 -14.07 0.69 -4.98
CA GLY A 49 -14.58 -0.41 -5.76
C GLY A 49 -13.64 -0.84 -6.87
N ASP A 50 -12.45 -0.28 -6.90
CA ASP A 50 -11.49 -0.60 -7.94
C ASP A 50 -10.48 -1.63 -7.47
N THR A 51 -9.86 -2.30 -8.42
CA THR A 51 -8.80 -3.24 -8.08
C THR A 51 -7.62 -2.94 -8.98
N VAL A 52 -6.42 -3.01 -8.41
CA VAL A 52 -5.22 -2.81 -9.20
C VAL A 52 -4.59 -4.17 -9.42
N GLN A 53 -4.32 -4.51 -10.66
CA GLN A 53 -3.77 -5.81 -10.99
C GLN A 53 -2.33 -5.92 -10.51
N ASP A 54 -1.94 -7.13 -10.14
CA ASP A 54 -0.60 -7.37 -9.63
C ASP A 54 0.47 -7.00 -10.63
N GLU A 55 0.22 -7.17 -11.91
CA GLU A 55 1.21 -6.81 -12.92
C GLU A 55 1.55 -5.33 -12.87
N ILE A 56 0.54 -4.49 -12.63
CA ILE A 56 0.76 -3.07 -12.57
C ILE A 56 1.57 -2.71 -11.34
N ILE A 57 1.23 -3.33 -10.21
CA ILE A 57 1.93 -3.08 -8.97
C ILE A 57 3.38 -3.51 -9.12
N ASN A 58 3.62 -4.69 -9.69
CA ASN A 58 4.96 -5.19 -9.89
C ASN A 58 5.78 -4.29 -10.80
N GLU A 59 5.14 -3.76 -11.83
CA GLU A 59 5.85 -2.89 -12.73
C GLU A 59 6.26 -1.59 -12.04
N ILE A 60 5.37 -1.03 -11.24
CA ILE A 60 5.68 0.20 -10.53
C ILE A 60 6.84 -0.03 -9.57
N PHE A 61 6.80 -1.12 -8.82
CA PHE A 61 7.85 -1.39 -7.87
C PHE A 61 9.18 -1.67 -8.55
N SER A 62 9.15 -2.34 -9.69
CA SER A 62 10.39 -2.63 -10.37
C SER A 62 11.05 -1.34 -10.84
N ARG A 63 10.26 -0.33 -11.19
CA ARG A 63 10.83 0.93 -11.61
C ARG A 63 11.42 1.70 -10.44
N PHE A 64 10.77 1.62 -9.28
CA PHE A 64 11.25 2.37 -8.13
C PHE A 64 12.41 1.70 -7.44
N CYS A 65 12.54 0.42 -7.60
CA CYS A 65 13.58 -0.30 -6.89
C CYS A 65 14.80 -0.56 -7.64
N ILE A 66 14.95 0.14 -8.73
CA ILE A 66 16.04 -0.09 -9.49
C ILE A 66 17.25 0.28 -8.87
N GLY A 67 17.23 1.20 -8.02
CA GLY A 67 18.43 1.58 -7.41
C GLY A 67 19.13 0.44 -6.81
N LYS A 68 18.47 -0.62 -6.63
CA LYS A 68 19.11 -1.65 -6.01
C LYS A 68 19.95 -2.35 -6.83
#